data_c1bd9ae6a804ab14aca108bb56425ca1
#
_entry.id   c1bd9ae6a804ab14aca108bb56425ca1
#
_cell.length_a   1.000
_cell.length_b   1.000
_cell.length_c   1.000
_cell.angle_alpha   90.00
_cell.angle_beta   90.00
_cell.angle_gamma   90.00
#
_symmetry.space_group_name_H-M   'P 1'
#
loop_
_entity.id
_entity.type
_entity.pdbx_description
1 polymer ?
#
loop_
_entity_poly.entity_id
_entity_poly.type
_entity_poly.pdbx_seq_one_letter_code
_entity_poly.pdbx_strand_id
1 'polypeptide(L)'
;SIGNNTNEVYESLLQGKSGITKNEDMASYGFRSQVAGSIKLDVSEHVEKRTLRFMGPGAAYAHIAMDQAIKDAGLTEKEISHTRTGLVAGSGGPSTSAMLTAHQIVLKNLSPKRIGPFAVPKCMSSTISANLATAYKIKGINYSITSACSTSLHCMGNAVDQILLNKQDIMFAGGGEELDWTLSCLFLSLIHISEPTRPLR
;
A
#
# COMPACT_ATOMS: atom_id res chain seq x y z
N SER A 1 -5.88 -1.49 12.04
CA SER A 1 -5.09 -0.26 12.20
C SER A 1 -5.26 0.32 13.60
N ILE A 2 -4.23 0.94 14.13
CA ILE A 2 -4.25 1.64 15.44
C ILE A 2 -4.47 3.15 15.30
N GLY A 3 -4.48 3.68 14.08
CA GLY A 3 -4.75 5.09 13.81
C GLY A 3 -4.66 5.41 12.33
N ASN A 4 -5.24 6.53 11.92
CA ASN A 4 -5.26 7.05 10.56
C ASN A 4 -4.32 8.26 10.37
N ASN A 5 -3.71 8.71 11.44
CA ASN A 5 -2.73 9.80 11.48
C ASN A 5 -1.75 9.61 12.65
N THR A 6 -0.68 10.39 12.66
CA THR A 6 0.40 10.30 13.66
C THR A 6 -0.12 10.40 15.10
N ASN A 7 -1.05 11.33 15.38
CA ASN A 7 -1.56 11.53 16.73
C ASN A 7 -2.38 10.33 17.22
N GLU A 8 -3.27 9.81 16.38
CA GLU A 8 -4.05 8.60 16.72
C GLU A 8 -3.14 7.38 16.97
N VAL A 9 -2.11 7.22 16.15
CA VAL A 9 -1.12 6.14 16.32
C VAL A 9 -0.37 6.32 17.64
N TYR A 10 0.10 7.53 17.95
CA TYR A 10 0.79 7.84 19.19
C TYR A 10 -0.06 7.54 20.41
N GLU A 11 -1.29 8.05 20.45
CA GLU A 11 -2.22 7.79 21.55
C GLU A 11 -2.53 6.30 21.72
N SER A 12 -2.71 5.59 20.62
CA SER A 12 -2.96 4.15 20.65
C SER A 12 -1.78 3.37 21.21
N LEU A 13 -0.54 3.78 20.90
CA LEU A 13 0.67 3.17 21.44
C LEU A 13 0.81 3.45 22.94
N LEU A 14 0.57 4.69 23.39
CA LEU A 14 0.58 5.04 24.82
C LEU A 14 -0.43 4.23 25.64
N GLN A 15 -1.60 3.98 25.07
CA GLN A 15 -2.67 3.24 25.73
C GLN A 15 -2.56 1.72 25.58
N GLY A 16 -1.58 1.22 24.83
CA GLY A 16 -1.49 -0.21 24.50
C GLY A 16 -2.68 -0.75 23.70
N LYS A 17 -3.34 0.12 22.92
CA LYS A 17 -4.57 -0.21 22.19
C LYS A 17 -4.28 -1.13 21.00
N SER A 18 -4.98 -2.26 20.93
CA SER A 18 -4.93 -3.16 19.79
C SER A 18 -5.80 -2.66 18.63
N GLY A 19 -5.27 -2.69 17.43
CA GLY A 19 -6.03 -2.46 16.20
C GLY A 19 -6.57 -3.74 15.56
N ILE A 20 -6.35 -4.89 16.19
CA ILE A 20 -6.84 -6.19 15.70
C ILE A 20 -8.31 -6.37 16.06
N THR A 21 -9.13 -6.63 15.06
CA THR A 21 -10.58 -6.85 15.21
C THR A 21 -11.03 -8.02 14.35
N LYS A 22 -12.23 -8.53 14.61
CA LYS A 22 -12.85 -9.53 13.73
C LYS A 22 -12.99 -8.97 12.32
N ASN A 23 -12.71 -9.81 11.32
CA ASN A 23 -12.88 -9.50 9.91
C ASN A 23 -13.96 -10.39 9.33
N GLU A 24 -15.08 -9.79 8.91
CA GLU A 24 -16.27 -10.52 8.47
C GLU A 24 -16.06 -11.22 7.13
N ASP A 25 -15.22 -10.69 6.22
CA ASP A 25 -14.92 -11.35 4.96
C ASP A 25 -14.17 -12.67 5.21
N MET A 26 -13.15 -12.63 6.07
CA MET A 26 -12.41 -13.84 6.46
C MET A 26 -13.32 -14.87 7.14
N ALA A 27 -14.27 -14.39 7.95
CA ALA A 27 -15.24 -15.26 8.59
C ALA A 27 -16.19 -15.92 7.59
N SER A 28 -16.69 -15.15 6.60
CA SER A 28 -17.61 -15.63 5.58
C SER A 28 -16.98 -16.68 4.65
N TYR A 29 -15.67 -16.57 4.40
CA TYR A 29 -14.91 -17.55 3.62
C TYR A 29 -14.39 -18.73 4.46
N GLY A 30 -14.77 -18.81 5.73
CA GLY A 30 -14.38 -19.94 6.61
C GLY A 30 -12.90 -19.98 6.95
N PHE A 31 -12.24 -18.84 7.01
CA PHE A 31 -10.83 -18.78 7.39
C PHE A 31 -10.63 -19.25 8.83
N ARG A 32 -9.58 -19.99 9.07
CA ARG A 32 -9.20 -20.44 10.42
C ARG A 32 -8.90 -19.27 11.36
N SER A 33 -8.17 -18.25 10.87
CA SER A 33 -8.00 -16.97 11.56
C SER A 33 -8.95 -15.93 10.95
N GLN A 34 -9.77 -15.33 11.79
CA GLN A 34 -10.82 -14.38 11.39
C GLN A 34 -10.57 -12.98 11.94
N VAL A 35 -9.32 -12.66 12.27
CA VAL A 35 -8.95 -11.38 12.86
C VAL A 35 -7.91 -10.67 12.00
N ALA A 36 -8.05 -9.35 11.89
CA ALA A 36 -7.15 -8.52 11.09
C ALA A 36 -7.06 -7.09 11.60
N GLY A 37 -6.00 -6.37 11.22
CA GLY A 37 -5.81 -4.96 11.52
C GLY A 37 -6.48 -4.06 10.46
N SER A 38 -7.78 -4.14 10.29
CA SER A 38 -8.52 -3.38 9.29
C SER A 38 -8.37 -1.87 9.45
N ILE A 39 -8.29 -1.15 8.34
CA ILE A 39 -8.25 0.31 8.29
C ILE A 39 -9.68 0.83 8.35
N LYS A 40 -9.94 1.77 9.27
CA LYS A 40 -11.25 2.42 9.44
C LYS A 40 -11.21 3.81 8.82
N LEU A 41 -11.08 3.86 7.50
CA LEU A 41 -10.96 5.09 6.75
C LEU A 41 -11.68 4.95 5.40
N ASP A 42 -12.53 5.91 5.05
CA ASP A 42 -13.06 6.02 3.70
C ASP A 42 -12.07 6.80 2.82
N VAL A 43 -11.36 6.08 1.96
CA VAL A 43 -10.38 6.68 1.06
C VAL A 43 -10.99 7.70 0.08
N SER A 44 -12.30 7.61 -0.21
CA SER A 44 -13.00 8.53 -1.12
C SER A 44 -13.17 9.94 -0.55
N GLU A 45 -13.06 10.09 0.76
CA GLU A 45 -13.06 11.39 1.43
C GLU A 45 -11.72 12.13 1.34
N HIS A 46 -10.63 11.39 1.04
CA HIS A 46 -9.26 11.89 1.06
C HIS A 46 -8.60 11.95 -0.31
N VAL A 47 -9.06 11.14 -1.26
CA VAL A 47 -8.46 11.03 -2.59
C VAL A 47 -9.50 11.35 -3.66
N GLU A 48 -9.15 12.24 -4.57
CA GLU A 48 -10.04 12.61 -5.68
C GLU A 48 -10.49 11.36 -6.47
N LYS A 49 -11.78 11.27 -6.76
CA LYS A 49 -12.40 10.16 -7.49
C LYS A 49 -11.71 9.84 -8.82
N ARG A 50 -11.18 10.88 -9.50
CA ARG A 50 -10.44 10.73 -10.76
C ARG A 50 -9.14 9.96 -10.56
N THR A 51 -8.40 10.27 -9.52
CA THR A 51 -7.12 9.66 -9.14
C THR A 51 -7.34 8.24 -8.62
N LEU A 52 -8.35 8.05 -7.79
CA LEU A 52 -8.69 6.78 -7.16
C LEU A 52 -9.01 5.66 -8.17
N ARG A 53 -9.43 6.00 -9.41
CA ARG A 53 -9.67 5.02 -10.48
C ARG A 53 -8.44 4.18 -10.83
N PHE A 54 -7.24 4.73 -10.63
CA PHE A 54 -5.98 4.07 -10.97
C PHE A 54 -5.35 3.33 -9.80
N MET A 55 -5.89 3.52 -8.58
CA MET A 55 -5.31 3.02 -7.34
C MET A 55 -5.97 1.73 -6.89
N GLY A 56 -5.16 0.75 -6.51
CA GLY A 56 -5.58 -0.30 -5.59
C GLY A 56 -5.58 0.24 -4.14
N PRO A 57 -6.13 -0.52 -3.17
CA PRO A 57 -6.22 -0.05 -1.78
C PRO A 57 -4.89 0.41 -1.18
N GLY A 58 -3.82 -0.35 -1.36
CA GLY A 58 -2.48 0.00 -0.86
C GLY A 58 -1.95 1.32 -1.42
N ALA A 59 -2.22 1.63 -2.70
CA ALA A 59 -1.82 2.90 -3.31
C ALA A 59 -2.65 4.08 -2.78
N ALA A 60 -3.94 3.87 -2.49
CA ALA A 60 -4.79 4.90 -1.89
C ALA A 60 -4.34 5.24 -0.46
N TYR A 61 -4.00 4.24 0.35
CA TYR A 61 -3.44 4.46 1.68
C TYR A 61 -2.09 5.18 1.65
N ALA A 62 -1.22 4.81 0.70
CA ALA A 62 0.06 5.47 0.51
C ALA A 62 -0.11 6.93 0.06
N HIS A 63 -1.14 7.25 -0.74
CA HIS A 63 -1.46 8.62 -1.13
C HIS A 63 -1.82 9.48 0.09
N ILE A 64 -2.69 8.98 0.96
CA ILE A 64 -3.10 9.68 2.19
C ILE A 64 -1.88 9.89 3.11
N ALA A 65 -1.03 8.87 3.26
CA ALA A 65 0.18 8.96 4.06
C ALA A 65 1.18 9.99 3.48
N MET A 66 1.31 10.06 2.15
CA MET A 66 2.17 11.04 1.49
C MET A 66 1.64 12.47 1.67
N ASP A 67 0.31 12.69 1.62
CA ASP A 67 -0.29 13.99 1.93
C ASP A 67 0.05 14.45 3.35
N GLN A 68 -0.02 13.53 4.32
CA GLN A 68 0.35 13.83 5.70
C GLN A 68 1.84 14.15 5.83
N ALA A 69 2.71 13.37 5.17
CA ALA A 69 4.15 13.60 5.18
C ALA A 69 4.55 14.94 4.53
N ILE A 70 3.91 15.32 3.42
CA ILE A 70 4.09 16.61 2.76
C ILE A 70 3.73 17.77 3.70
N LYS A 71 2.57 17.67 4.37
CA LYS A 71 2.11 18.69 5.32
C LYS A 71 3.04 18.81 6.53
N ASP A 72 3.48 17.68 7.07
CA ASP A 72 4.40 17.63 8.22
C ASP A 72 5.76 18.23 7.86
N ALA A 73 6.29 17.92 6.68
CA ALA A 73 7.54 18.47 6.17
C ALA A 73 7.46 19.94 5.73
N GLY A 74 6.26 20.51 5.61
CA GLY A 74 6.04 21.88 5.17
C GLY A 74 6.46 22.14 3.73
N LEU A 75 6.44 21.11 2.86
CA LEU A 75 6.90 21.22 1.47
C LEU A 75 5.87 21.92 0.59
N THR A 76 6.37 22.81 -0.27
CA THR A 76 5.57 23.48 -1.30
C THR A 76 5.42 22.62 -2.55
N GLU A 77 4.39 22.87 -3.36
CA GLU A 77 4.20 22.19 -4.65
C GLU A 77 5.42 22.30 -5.58
N LYS A 78 6.13 23.43 -5.52
CA LYS A 78 7.33 23.67 -6.33
C LYS A 78 8.50 22.78 -5.91
N GLU A 79 8.66 22.55 -4.61
CA GLU A 79 9.68 21.65 -4.07
C GLU A 79 9.33 20.19 -4.34
N ILE A 80 8.07 19.81 -4.21
CA ILE A 80 7.59 18.46 -4.53
C ILE A 80 7.80 18.15 -6.00
N SER A 81 7.38 19.06 -6.90
CA SER A 81 7.52 18.90 -8.36
C SER A 81 8.84 19.46 -8.88
N HIS A 82 9.97 19.04 -8.29
CA HIS A 82 11.31 19.44 -8.65
C HIS A 82 12.13 18.26 -9.18
N THR A 83 13.12 18.50 -10.06
CA THR A 83 13.96 17.44 -10.63
C THR A 83 14.87 16.77 -9.60
N ARG A 84 15.10 17.41 -8.48
CA ARG A 84 15.86 16.86 -7.34
C ARG A 84 14.98 16.34 -6.20
N THR A 85 13.68 16.18 -6.44
CA THR A 85 12.74 15.52 -5.54
C THR A 85 12.29 14.21 -6.14
N GLY A 86 12.64 13.11 -5.50
CA GLY A 86 12.39 11.77 -5.96
C GLY A 86 11.42 10.98 -5.06
N LEU A 87 11.04 9.80 -5.55
CA LEU A 87 10.14 8.88 -4.86
C LEU A 87 10.61 7.44 -5.08
N VAL A 88 10.80 6.69 -4.00
CA VAL A 88 10.97 5.24 -4.04
C VAL A 88 9.94 4.62 -3.10
N ALA A 89 8.92 4.00 -3.67
CA ALA A 89 7.84 3.41 -2.90
C ALA A 89 7.32 2.14 -3.58
N GLY A 90 6.98 1.15 -2.78
CA GLY A 90 6.56 -0.14 -3.29
C GLY A 90 5.53 -0.86 -2.44
N SER A 91 5.23 -2.08 -2.84
CA SER A 91 4.33 -3.00 -2.15
C SER A 91 5.01 -4.36 -2.06
N GLY A 92 4.66 -5.15 -1.06
CA GLY A 92 5.15 -6.53 -0.92
C GLY A 92 4.70 -7.45 -2.05
N GLY A 93 3.61 -7.10 -2.73
CA GLY A 93 3.06 -7.81 -3.88
C GLY A 93 2.08 -6.97 -4.67
N PRO A 94 1.54 -7.49 -5.78
CA PRO A 94 0.48 -6.85 -6.54
C PRO A 94 -0.83 -6.82 -5.76
N SER A 95 -1.77 -5.93 -6.14
CA SER A 95 -3.13 -5.96 -5.61
C SER A 95 -3.87 -7.23 -6.08
N THR A 96 -4.02 -8.18 -5.18
CA THR A 96 -4.69 -9.47 -5.44
C THR A 96 -6.19 -9.28 -5.63
N SER A 97 -6.82 -8.34 -4.93
CA SER A 97 -8.23 -8.00 -5.10
C SER A 97 -8.52 -7.42 -6.48
N ALA A 98 -7.65 -6.53 -6.99
CA ALA A 98 -7.79 -5.97 -8.35
C ALA A 98 -7.57 -7.05 -9.42
N MET A 99 -6.62 -7.96 -9.22
CA MET A 99 -6.40 -9.10 -10.13
C MET A 99 -7.60 -10.03 -10.17
N LEU A 100 -8.13 -10.43 -9.00
CA LEU A 100 -9.32 -11.27 -8.93
C LEU A 100 -10.51 -10.64 -9.64
N THR A 101 -10.75 -9.35 -9.40
CA THR A 101 -11.83 -8.60 -10.07
C THR A 101 -11.70 -8.66 -11.59
N ALA A 102 -10.49 -8.44 -12.12
CA ALA A 102 -10.24 -8.52 -13.56
C ALA A 102 -10.47 -9.94 -14.11
N HIS A 103 -10.00 -10.97 -13.41
CA HIS A 103 -10.19 -12.36 -13.80
C HIS A 103 -11.68 -12.77 -13.78
N GLN A 104 -12.42 -12.37 -12.76
CA GLN A 104 -13.87 -12.64 -12.67
C GLN A 104 -14.65 -12.01 -13.83
N ILE A 105 -14.25 -10.82 -14.29
CA ILE A 105 -14.85 -10.19 -15.48
C ILE A 105 -14.63 -11.05 -16.72
N VAL A 106 -13.43 -11.60 -16.92
CA VAL A 106 -13.13 -12.49 -18.06
C VAL A 106 -13.93 -13.77 -17.95
N LEU A 107 -13.93 -14.43 -16.80
CA LEU A 107 -14.66 -15.68 -16.60
C LEU A 107 -16.16 -15.52 -16.84
N LYS A 108 -16.76 -14.43 -16.33
CA LYS A 108 -18.19 -14.14 -16.48
C LYS A 108 -18.58 -13.80 -17.91
N ASN A 109 -17.73 -13.07 -18.65
CA ASN A 109 -18.10 -12.55 -19.99
C ASN A 109 -17.43 -13.33 -21.12
N LEU A 110 -16.54 -14.29 -20.80
CA LEU A 110 -15.67 -14.99 -21.76
C LEU A 110 -14.92 -14.00 -22.69
N SER A 111 -14.58 -12.82 -22.15
CA SER A 111 -13.96 -11.75 -22.91
C SER A 111 -13.29 -10.74 -21.98
N PRO A 112 -12.11 -10.20 -22.33
CA PRO A 112 -11.43 -9.15 -21.58
C PRO A 112 -12.01 -7.73 -21.81
N LYS A 113 -12.92 -7.55 -22.78
CA LYS A 113 -13.40 -6.22 -23.23
C LYS A 113 -13.96 -5.32 -22.12
N ARG A 114 -14.47 -5.90 -21.02
CA ARG A 114 -15.09 -5.17 -19.90
C ARG A 114 -14.18 -4.91 -18.73
N ILE A 115 -12.91 -5.34 -18.77
CA ILE A 115 -11.94 -5.07 -17.70
C ILE A 115 -11.69 -3.57 -17.58
N GLY A 116 -11.64 -2.85 -18.72
CA GLY A 116 -11.34 -1.43 -18.76
C GLY A 116 -9.83 -1.12 -18.63
N PRO A 117 -9.45 0.16 -18.75
CA PRO A 117 -8.04 0.57 -18.82
C PRO A 117 -7.35 0.69 -17.45
N PHE A 118 -8.08 0.56 -16.35
CA PHE A 118 -7.57 0.84 -15.01
C PHE A 118 -7.03 -0.39 -14.26
N ALA A 119 -7.22 -1.59 -14.78
CA ALA A 119 -6.83 -2.83 -14.10
C ALA A 119 -5.30 -2.93 -13.94
N VAL A 120 -4.54 -2.64 -14.99
CA VAL A 120 -3.07 -2.71 -14.94
C VAL A 120 -2.47 -1.75 -13.89
N PRO A 121 -2.79 -0.44 -13.91
CA PRO A 121 -2.29 0.47 -12.87
C PRO A 121 -2.66 0.05 -11.45
N LYS A 122 -3.79 -0.60 -11.24
CA LYS A 122 -4.24 -1.07 -9.92
C LYS A 122 -3.45 -2.27 -9.43
N CYS A 123 -3.18 -3.25 -10.30
CA CYS A 123 -2.64 -4.54 -9.88
C CYS A 123 -1.11 -4.67 -10.06
N MET A 124 -0.44 -3.78 -10.77
CA MET A 124 1.01 -3.86 -10.91
C MET A 124 1.73 -3.61 -9.58
N SER A 125 2.86 -4.29 -9.33
CA SER A 125 3.65 -4.13 -8.10
C SER A 125 4.22 -2.71 -7.92
N SER A 126 4.34 -1.94 -8.99
CA SER A 126 4.73 -0.53 -8.99
C SER A 126 3.56 0.46 -8.86
N THR A 127 2.35 -0.02 -8.52
CA THR A 127 1.14 0.81 -8.43
C THR A 127 1.33 2.03 -7.53
N ILE A 128 2.05 1.88 -6.40
CA ILE A 128 2.25 2.96 -5.44
C ILE A 128 3.12 4.06 -6.04
N SER A 129 4.34 3.76 -6.48
CA SER A 129 5.25 4.77 -7.04
C SER A 129 4.67 5.45 -8.29
N ALA A 130 4.01 4.69 -9.17
CA ALA A 130 3.42 5.23 -10.38
C ALA A 130 2.26 6.20 -10.08
N ASN A 131 1.35 5.82 -9.20
CA ASN A 131 0.22 6.68 -8.83
C ASN A 131 0.66 7.93 -8.07
N LEU A 132 1.55 7.78 -7.07
CA LEU A 132 2.06 8.92 -6.30
C LEU A 132 2.87 9.88 -7.17
N ALA A 133 3.79 9.37 -7.99
CA ALA A 133 4.57 10.21 -8.88
C ALA A 133 3.69 11.02 -9.85
N THR A 134 2.62 10.42 -10.35
CA THR A 134 1.67 11.07 -11.23
C THR A 134 0.85 12.13 -10.48
N ALA A 135 0.31 11.79 -9.31
CA ALA A 135 -0.53 12.69 -8.52
C ALA A 135 0.23 13.94 -8.07
N TYR A 136 1.46 13.76 -7.58
CA TYR A 136 2.29 14.85 -7.06
C TYR A 136 3.28 15.42 -8.07
N LYS A 137 3.22 14.97 -9.32
CA LYS A 137 4.08 15.44 -10.42
C LYS A 137 5.57 15.37 -10.06
N ILE A 138 6.01 14.27 -9.46
CA ILE A 138 7.41 14.03 -9.13
C ILE A 138 8.24 14.01 -10.39
N LYS A 139 9.33 14.78 -10.44
CA LYS A 139 10.20 14.92 -11.59
C LYS A 139 11.60 14.34 -11.42
N GLY A 140 11.97 14.03 -10.18
CA GLY A 140 13.22 13.33 -9.88
C GLY A 140 13.11 11.83 -10.08
N ILE A 141 14.00 11.09 -9.45
CA ILE A 141 14.04 9.62 -9.51
C ILE A 141 12.70 9.05 -9.03
N ASN A 142 12.13 8.13 -9.82
CA ASN A 142 10.90 7.43 -9.46
C ASN A 142 10.94 5.97 -9.89
N TYR A 143 10.87 5.06 -8.93
CA TYR A 143 10.74 3.63 -9.15
C TYR A 143 10.23 2.90 -7.90
N SER A 144 9.91 1.61 -8.07
CA SER A 144 9.46 0.74 -6.99
C SER A 144 10.52 -0.29 -6.63
N ILE A 145 10.55 -0.64 -5.34
CA ILE A 145 11.19 -1.85 -4.83
C ILE A 145 10.07 -2.76 -4.33
N THR A 146 10.19 -4.06 -4.62
CA THR A 146 9.29 -5.09 -4.10
C THR A 146 10.14 -6.18 -3.46
N SER A 147 10.08 -6.28 -2.15
CA SER A 147 10.88 -7.22 -1.35
C SER A 147 10.08 -7.75 -0.15
N ALA A 148 8.82 -8.14 -0.44
CA ALA A 148 7.88 -8.65 0.56
C ALA A 148 7.80 -7.71 1.80
N CYS A 149 7.85 -8.26 3.02
CA CYS A 149 7.76 -7.50 4.27
C CYS A 149 8.88 -6.46 4.47
N SER A 150 9.98 -6.55 3.72
CA SER A 150 11.12 -5.62 3.80
C SER A 150 11.02 -4.43 2.84
N THR A 151 9.97 -4.37 2.04
CA THR A 151 9.82 -3.37 0.96
C THR A 151 10.02 -1.93 1.43
N SER A 152 9.30 -1.50 2.48
CA SER A 152 9.40 -0.13 2.99
C SER A 152 10.80 0.20 3.48
N LEU A 153 11.47 -0.74 4.17
CA LEU A 153 12.82 -0.53 4.68
C LEU A 153 13.84 -0.41 3.54
N HIS A 154 13.71 -1.24 2.50
CA HIS A 154 14.56 -1.14 1.31
C HIS A 154 14.32 0.16 0.54
N CYS A 155 13.07 0.64 0.46
CA CYS A 155 12.76 1.94 -0.13
C CYS A 155 13.44 3.07 0.64
N MET A 156 13.38 3.04 1.98
CA MET A 156 14.04 4.04 2.83
C MET A 156 15.57 4.01 2.68
N GLY A 157 16.19 2.83 2.75
CA GLY A 157 17.64 2.71 2.55
C GLY A 157 18.08 3.23 1.20
N ASN A 158 17.36 2.87 0.14
CA ASN A 158 17.66 3.36 -1.19
C ASN A 158 17.48 4.89 -1.32
N ALA A 159 16.46 5.46 -0.69
CA ALA A 159 16.26 6.91 -0.67
C ALA A 159 17.44 7.63 0.00
N VAL A 160 17.95 7.09 1.11
CA VAL A 160 19.16 7.61 1.78
C VAL A 160 20.36 7.59 0.83
N ASP A 161 20.56 6.50 0.10
CA ASP A 161 21.65 6.39 -0.88
C ASP A 161 21.54 7.47 -1.98
N GLN A 162 20.32 7.77 -2.48
CA GLN A 162 20.14 8.83 -3.48
C GLN A 162 20.53 10.21 -2.96
N ILE A 163 20.27 10.50 -1.69
CA ILE A 163 20.66 11.75 -1.04
C ILE A 163 22.18 11.78 -0.80
N LEU A 164 22.75 10.72 -0.23
CA LEU A 164 24.19 10.64 0.03
C LEU A 164 25.05 10.72 -1.23
N LEU A 165 24.56 10.15 -2.34
CA LEU A 165 25.19 10.24 -3.65
C LEU A 165 24.92 11.58 -4.36
N ASN A 166 24.30 12.56 -3.69
CA ASN A 166 23.95 13.86 -4.21
C ASN A 166 23.13 13.83 -5.52
N LYS A 167 22.31 12.80 -5.70
CA LYS A 167 21.41 12.67 -6.86
C LYS A 167 20.05 13.35 -6.61
N GLN A 168 19.60 13.39 -5.38
CA GLN A 168 18.35 14.02 -4.96
C GLN A 168 18.58 14.83 -3.69
N ASP A 169 17.76 15.86 -3.46
CA ASP A 169 17.77 16.68 -2.25
C ASP A 169 16.63 16.28 -1.31
N ILE A 170 15.51 15.83 -1.90
CA ILE A 170 14.32 15.36 -1.18
C ILE A 170 13.94 13.98 -1.73
N MET A 171 13.66 13.04 -0.84
CA MET A 171 13.18 11.71 -1.23
C MET A 171 11.96 11.32 -0.41
N PHE A 172 10.87 11.00 -1.10
CA PHE A 172 9.77 10.25 -0.51
C PHE A 172 10.09 8.76 -0.55
N ALA A 173 9.91 8.08 0.57
CA ALA A 173 10.20 6.66 0.67
C ALA A 173 9.18 5.93 1.54
N GLY A 174 8.84 4.73 1.16
CA GLY A 174 7.93 3.91 1.96
C GLY A 174 7.27 2.80 1.16
N GLY A 175 6.20 2.27 1.71
CA GLY A 175 5.41 1.24 1.06
C GLY A 175 3.99 1.22 1.59
N GLY A 176 3.12 0.59 0.83
CA GLY A 176 1.73 0.35 1.19
C GLY A 176 1.31 -1.05 0.81
N GLU A 177 0.38 -1.58 1.56
CA GLU A 177 -0.19 -2.90 1.30
C GLU A 177 -1.70 -2.87 1.46
N GLU A 178 -2.40 -3.76 0.75
CA GLU A 178 -3.82 -3.96 0.97
C GLU A 178 -4.07 -5.04 2.02
N LEU A 179 -5.16 -4.90 2.74
CA LEU A 179 -5.74 -5.97 3.53
C LEU A 179 -6.99 -6.46 2.81
N ASP A 180 -6.88 -7.62 2.19
CA ASP A 180 -7.97 -8.27 1.47
C ASP A 180 -7.90 -9.77 1.69
N TRP A 181 -9.05 -10.46 1.64
CA TRP A 181 -9.10 -11.91 1.83
C TRP A 181 -8.32 -12.66 0.75
N THR A 182 -8.23 -12.11 -0.46
CA THR A 182 -7.50 -12.71 -1.58
C THR A 182 -5.99 -12.80 -1.32
N LEU A 183 -5.41 -11.81 -0.63
CA LEU A 183 -4.02 -11.86 -0.17
C LEU A 183 -3.89 -12.68 1.12
N SER A 184 -4.84 -12.51 2.03
CA SER A 184 -4.82 -13.18 3.33
C SER A 184 -4.89 -14.71 3.22
N CYS A 185 -5.62 -15.26 2.24
CA CYS A 185 -5.66 -16.71 2.05
C CYS A 185 -4.30 -17.31 1.68
N LEU A 186 -3.45 -16.56 0.98
CA LEU A 186 -2.08 -16.99 0.64
C LEU A 186 -1.21 -17.06 1.89
N PHE A 187 -1.29 -16.03 2.76
CA PHE A 187 -0.54 -16.01 4.01
C PHE A 187 -1.02 -17.08 5.00
N LEU A 188 -2.32 -17.27 5.14
CA LEU A 188 -2.89 -18.27 6.05
C LEU A 188 -2.58 -19.71 5.62
N SER A 189 -2.27 -19.96 4.35
CA SER A 189 -1.79 -21.26 3.89
C SER A 189 -0.47 -21.67 4.56
N LEU A 190 0.36 -20.70 4.95
CA LEU A 190 1.64 -20.95 5.63
C LEU A 190 1.48 -21.50 7.06
N ILE A 191 0.33 -21.30 7.71
CA ILE A 191 0.05 -21.82 9.04
C ILE A 191 0.14 -23.35 9.07
N HIS A 192 -0.32 -24.00 8.00
CA HIS A 192 -0.28 -25.46 7.89
C HIS A 192 1.15 -26.02 7.76
N ILE A 193 2.10 -25.18 7.37
CA ILE A 193 3.52 -25.57 7.24
C ILE A 193 4.28 -25.27 8.54
N SER A 194 3.95 -24.20 9.23
CA SER A 194 4.71 -23.72 10.40
C SER A 194 4.23 -24.27 11.75
N GLU A 195 2.95 -24.61 11.90
CA GLU A 195 2.41 -25.10 13.16
C GLU A 195 3.06 -26.42 13.67
N PRO A 196 3.35 -27.42 12.81
CA PRO A 196 3.95 -28.67 13.27
C PRO A 196 5.37 -28.52 13.80
N THR A 197 6.06 -27.44 13.45
CA THR A 197 7.46 -27.21 13.82
C THR A 197 7.64 -26.22 14.96
N ARG A 198 6.57 -25.63 15.49
CA ARG A 198 6.62 -24.71 16.61
C ARG A 198 6.75 -25.49 17.91
N PRO A 199 7.84 -25.33 18.70
CA PRO A 199 7.93 -25.93 20.02
C PRO A 199 6.77 -25.40 20.88
N LEU A 200 5.99 -26.27 21.47
CA LEU A 200 5.06 -25.88 22.54
C LEU A 200 5.93 -25.42 23.72
N ARG A 201 5.94 -24.13 23.98
CA ARG A 201 6.53 -23.53 25.17
C ARG A 201 5.49 -23.37 26.26
#